data_bce983da19a5a9dca95c285c0294675f
#
_entry.id   bce983da19a5a9dca95c285c0294675f
#
_cell.length_a   1.000
_cell.length_b   1.000
_cell.length_c   1.000
_cell.angle_alpha   90.00
_cell.angle_beta   90.00
_cell.angle_gamma   90.00
#
_symmetry.space_group_name_H-M   'P 1'
#
loop_
_entity.id
_entity.type
_entity.pdbx_description
1 polymer ?
#
loop_
_entity_poly.entity_id
_entity_poly.type
_entity_poly.pdbx_seq_one_letter_code
_entity_poly.pdbx_strand_id
1 'polypeptide(L)'
;MIFAGGKILPDRELDAVLSGLERDVPNILSGPPLEADAVLNVLDSLGSELDSGALDPLIAQFAPPGAREELDRVRPQIGRAALEARLELELGGLSGPRPFGRSEVRPLGVLFHVAPGNMAGLPAFTAVEGLLTGNINLVKLPRGDRGLTLAVFQKLTELEPKLAPWLYAFDIPSGDTVSLKRLASLADGIVTWGGDGAIAAVRNMAPPGCKLMEWGHRLSFAYLSGWEGLDLSGLADHIVSTGGLLCSSCQVIFLDTDYLSAAEQFCKKFLPVLEKAAASRYKTPGQTAQAALYAREAALEQIVDRPDSGDL
;
A
#
# COMPACT_ATOMS: atom_id res chain seq x y z
N MET A 1 -8.23 -18.29 3.77
CA MET A 1 -8.04 -18.69 2.34
C MET A 1 -6.62 -18.39 1.89
N ILE A 2 -6.14 -19.11 0.86
CA ILE A 2 -4.75 -19.01 0.38
C ILE A 2 -4.80 -18.87 -1.13
N PHE A 3 -3.88 -18.08 -1.70
CA PHE A 3 -3.62 -18.08 -3.13
C PHE A 3 -2.26 -18.72 -3.40
N ALA A 4 -2.24 -19.76 -4.22
CA ALA A 4 -1.03 -20.48 -4.61
C ALA A 4 -1.23 -21.17 -5.97
N GLY A 5 -0.19 -21.20 -6.82
CA GLY A 5 -0.24 -21.87 -8.12
C GLY A 5 -1.36 -21.37 -9.03
N GLY A 6 -1.71 -20.07 -8.98
CA GLY A 6 -2.78 -19.46 -9.76
C GLY A 6 -4.20 -19.77 -9.29
N LYS A 7 -4.38 -20.34 -8.08
CA LYS A 7 -5.68 -20.76 -7.56
C LYS A 7 -5.92 -20.30 -6.13
N ILE A 8 -7.20 -20.05 -5.80
CA ILE A 8 -7.64 -19.83 -4.42
C ILE A 8 -7.93 -21.18 -3.78
N LEU A 9 -7.26 -21.44 -2.66
CA LEU A 9 -7.32 -22.69 -1.91
C LEU A 9 -7.90 -22.46 -0.50
N PRO A 10 -8.55 -23.47 0.11
CA PRO A 10 -9.03 -23.39 1.48
C PRO A 10 -7.88 -23.46 2.49
N ASP A 11 -8.12 -22.95 3.72
CA ASP A 11 -7.11 -22.88 4.80
C ASP A 11 -6.52 -24.24 5.19
N ARG A 12 -7.26 -25.33 5.02
CA ARG A 12 -6.76 -26.68 5.28
C ARG A 12 -5.58 -27.08 4.40
N GLU A 13 -5.35 -26.41 3.29
CA GLU A 13 -4.21 -26.65 2.37
C GLU A 13 -2.93 -25.90 2.80
N LEU A 14 -2.97 -25.12 3.90
CA LEU A 14 -1.86 -24.25 4.30
C LEU A 14 -0.55 -25.03 4.47
N ASP A 15 -0.57 -26.14 5.22
CA ASP A 15 0.64 -26.93 5.44
C ASP A 15 1.20 -27.54 4.16
N ALA A 16 0.32 -27.98 3.25
CA ALA A 16 0.73 -28.52 1.96
C ALA A 16 1.35 -27.43 1.07
N VAL A 17 0.77 -26.22 1.06
CA VAL A 17 1.30 -25.07 0.32
C VAL A 17 2.65 -24.63 0.88
N LEU A 18 2.80 -24.51 2.21
CA LEU A 18 4.06 -24.14 2.84
C LEU A 18 5.17 -25.17 2.55
N SER A 19 4.86 -26.45 2.67
CA SER A 19 5.81 -27.54 2.36
C SER A 19 6.14 -27.61 0.86
N GLY A 20 5.19 -27.22 0.00
CA GLY A 20 5.42 -27.05 -1.43
C GLY A 20 6.41 -25.91 -1.70
N LEU A 21 6.20 -24.76 -1.08
CA LEU A 21 7.10 -23.60 -1.22
C LEU A 21 8.52 -23.92 -0.77
N GLU A 22 8.70 -24.54 0.40
CA GLU A 22 10.00 -24.96 0.92
C GLU A 22 10.81 -25.79 -0.08
N ARG A 23 10.13 -26.63 -0.87
CA ARG A 23 10.73 -27.48 -1.91
C ARG A 23 10.91 -26.76 -3.25
N ASP A 24 9.94 -25.93 -3.66
CA ASP A 24 9.82 -25.45 -5.03
C ASP A 24 10.54 -24.10 -5.26
N VAL A 25 10.68 -23.26 -4.20
CA VAL A 25 11.37 -21.97 -4.26
C VAL A 25 12.78 -22.06 -4.90
N PRO A 26 13.66 -23.00 -4.51
CA PRO A 26 14.97 -23.11 -5.14
C PRO A 26 14.91 -23.40 -6.66
N ASN A 27 13.93 -24.18 -7.08
CA ASN A 27 13.73 -24.51 -8.50
C ASN A 27 13.21 -23.31 -9.29
N ILE A 28 12.30 -22.53 -8.70
CA ILE A 28 11.77 -21.31 -9.33
C ILE A 28 12.89 -20.29 -9.53
N LEU A 29 13.69 -20.04 -8.48
CA LEU A 29 14.79 -19.06 -8.51
C LEU A 29 15.96 -19.47 -9.42
N SER A 30 16.18 -20.77 -9.66
CA SER A 30 17.19 -21.26 -10.58
C SER A 30 16.67 -21.41 -12.01
N GLY A 31 15.39 -21.24 -12.25
CA GLY A 31 14.75 -21.25 -13.55
C GLY A 31 14.91 -19.95 -14.34
N PRO A 32 14.17 -19.81 -15.44
CA PRO A 32 14.12 -18.54 -16.19
C PRO A 32 13.61 -17.40 -15.29
N PRO A 33 14.26 -16.23 -15.33
CA PRO A 33 13.81 -15.07 -14.54
C PRO A 33 12.42 -14.59 -15.00
N LEU A 34 11.71 -13.96 -14.08
CA LEU A 34 10.50 -13.24 -14.42
C LEU A 34 10.90 -11.93 -15.11
N GLU A 35 10.47 -11.76 -16.36
CA GLU A 35 10.75 -10.56 -17.14
C GLU A 35 9.79 -9.42 -16.71
N ALA A 36 10.35 -8.24 -16.43
CA ALA A 36 9.58 -7.06 -16.04
C ALA A 36 8.50 -6.69 -17.08
N ASP A 37 8.79 -6.88 -18.37
CA ASP A 37 7.84 -6.62 -19.45
C ASP A 37 6.57 -7.48 -19.35
N ALA A 38 6.67 -8.73 -18.91
CA ALA A 38 5.49 -9.59 -18.70
C ALA A 38 4.61 -9.01 -17.58
N VAL A 39 5.23 -8.51 -16.51
CA VAL A 39 4.51 -7.85 -15.39
C VAL A 39 3.88 -6.54 -15.85
N LEU A 40 4.60 -5.71 -16.59
CA LEU A 40 4.08 -4.43 -17.12
C LEU A 40 2.89 -4.65 -18.05
N ASN A 41 2.95 -5.65 -18.95
CA ASN A 41 1.86 -5.97 -19.87
C ASN A 41 0.59 -6.43 -19.15
N VAL A 42 0.71 -7.28 -18.14
CA VAL A 42 -0.46 -7.76 -17.39
C VAL A 42 -1.09 -6.65 -16.54
N LEU A 43 -0.27 -5.77 -15.98
CA LEU A 43 -0.76 -4.61 -15.21
C LEU A 43 -1.48 -3.59 -16.11
N ASP A 44 -0.99 -3.37 -17.31
CA ASP A 44 -1.65 -2.51 -18.30
C ASP A 44 -2.99 -3.09 -18.72
N SER A 45 -3.06 -4.42 -18.92
CA SER A 45 -4.31 -5.13 -19.18
C SER A 45 -5.29 -5.04 -18.01
N LEU A 46 -4.82 -5.26 -16.78
CA LEU A 46 -5.64 -5.11 -15.56
C LEU A 46 -6.15 -3.67 -15.41
N GLY A 47 -5.28 -2.69 -15.68
CA GLY A 47 -5.64 -1.28 -15.67
C GLY A 47 -6.73 -0.94 -16.70
N SER A 48 -6.64 -1.49 -17.89
CA SER A 48 -7.65 -1.32 -18.94
C SER A 48 -8.99 -1.94 -18.54
N GLU A 49 -9.00 -3.10 -17.87
CA GLU A 49 -10.21 -3.70 -17.33
C GLU A 49 -10.81 -2.86 -16.18
N LEU A 50 -9.98 -2.24 -15.36
CA LEU A 50 -10.43 -1.30 -14.33
C LEU A 50 -11.09 -0.07 -14.98
N ASP A 51 -10.42 0.54 -15.96
CA ASP A 51 -10.91 1.74 -16.66
C ASP A 51 -12.23 1.48 -17.39
N SER A 52 -12.43 0.29 -17.96
CA SER A 52 -13.66 -0.11 -18.65
C SER A 52 -14.81 -0.51 -17.71
N GLY A 53 -14.56 -0.64 -16.40
CA GLY A 53 -15.53 -1.15 -15.43
C GLY A 53 -15.68 -2.67 -15.41
N ALA A 54 -14.87 -3.41 -16.16
CA ALA A 54 -14.93 -4.89 -16.19
C ALA A 54 -14.63 -5.51 -14.82
N LEU A 55 -13.89 -4.80 -13.95
CA LEU A 55 -13.59 -5.23 -12.59
C LEU A 55 -14.63 -4.79 -11.55
N ASP A 56 -15.64 -4.00 -11.91
CA ASP A 56 -16.66 -3.51 -10.97
C ASP A 56 -17.40 -4.61 -10.21
N PRO A 57 -17.79 -5.75 -10.81
CA PRO A 57 -18.39 -6.85 -10.08
C PRO A 57 -17.46 -7.45 -9.02
N LEU A 58 -16.16 -7.58 -9.33
CA LEU A 58 -15.15 -8.07 -8.40
C LEU A 58 -14.95 -7.08 -7.25
N ILE A 59 -14.81 -5.80 -7.55
CA ILE A 59 -14.68 -4.73 -6.56
C ILE A 59 -15.91 -4.71 -5.64
N ALA A 60 -17.12 -4.75 -6.19
CA ALA A 60 -18.35 -4.76 -5.41
C ALA A 60 -18.48 -5.97 -4.49
N GLN A 61 -17.95 -7.12 -4.89
CA GLN A 61 -18.00 -8.35 -4.11
C GLN A 61 -17.01 -8.37 -2.94
N PHE A 62 -15.79 -7.88 -3.14
CA PHE A 62 -14.68 -8.09 -2.20
C PHE A 62 -14.19 -6.82 -1.51
N ALA A 63 -14.45 -5.65 -2.07
CA ALA A 63 -13.93 -4.41 -1.53
C ALA A 63 -14.96 -3.68 -0.64
N PRO A 64 -14.51 -2.84 0.31
CA PRO A 64 -15.40 -1.99 1.08
C PRO A 64 -16.04 -0.90 0.19
N PRO A 65 -17.16 -0.30 0.63
CA PRO A 65 -17.72 0.89 -0.02
C PRO A 65 -16.67 2.00 -0.18
N GLY A 66 -16.64 2.65 -1.34
CA GLY A 66 -15.66 3.69 -1.67
C GLY A 66 -14.32 3.18 -2.22
N ALA A 67 -14.08 1.87 -2.24
CA ALA A 67 -12.83 1.30 -2.75
C ALA A 67 -12.60 1.60 -4.24
N ARG A 68 -13.67 1.72 -5.05
CA ARG A 68 -13.53 2.10 -6.46
C ARG A 68 -12.84 3.46 -6.61
N GLU A 69 -13.25 4.45 -5.81
CA GLU A 69 -12.64 5.78 -5.83
C GLU A 69 -11.17 5.75 -5.35
N GLU A 70 -10.83 4.87 -4.42
CA GLU A 70 -9.45 4.66 -3.98
C GLU A 70 -8.60 4.04 -5.10
N LEU A 71 -9.13 3.05 -5.80
CA LEU A 71 -8.46 2.40 -6.92
C LEU A 71 -8.27 3.36 -8.10
N ASP A 72 -9.28 4.17 -8.42
CA ASP A 72 -9.19 5.18 -9.49
C ASP A 72 -8.08 6.22 -9.20
N ARG A 73 -7.87 6.59 -7.93
CA ARG A 73 -6.79 7.51 -7.55
C ARG A 73 -5.39 6.92 -7.71
N VAL A 74 -5.22 5.63 -7.44
CA VAL A 74 -3.92 4.98 -7.59
C VAL A 74 -3.68 4.45 -8.99
N ARG A 75 -4.73 4.34 -9.82
CA ARG A 75 -4.66 3.85 -11.20
C ARG A 75 -3.52 4.47 -12.04
N PRO A 76 -3.31 5.81 -12.01
CA PRO A 76 -2.21 6.42 -12.76
C PRO A 76 -0.82 5.94 -12.31
N GLN A 77 -0.66 5.52 -11.05
CA GLN A 77 0.62 5.09 -10.49
C GLN A 77 0.98 3.65 -10.86
N ILE A 78 -0.02 2.84 -11.25
CA ILE A 78 0.16 1.44 -11.67
C ILE A 78 0.11 1.27 -13.19
N GLY A 79 -0.04 2.35 -13.94
CA GLY A 79 0.05 2.32 -15.39
C GLY A 79 1.48 2.07 -15.88
N ARG A 80 1.64 1.45 -17.05
CA ARG A 80 2.94 1.06 -17.62
C ARG A 80 3.97 2.20 -17.58
N ALA A 81 3.62 3.37 -18.08
CA ALA A 81 4.52 4.51 -18.13
C ALA A 81 5.03 4.96 -16.75
N ALA A 82 4.17 4.94 -15.72
CA ALA A 82 4.54 5.31 -14.36
C ALA A 82 5.48 4.26 -13.73
N LEU A 83 5.22 2.98 -13.98
CA LEU A 83 6.06 1.90 -13.48
C LEU A 83 7.42 1.84 -14.17
N GLU A 84 7.48 2.06 -15.49
CA GLU A 84 8.73 2.20 -16.24
C GLU A 84 9.56 3.40 -15.75
N ALA A 85 8.92 4.55 -15.55
CA ALA A 85 9.60 5.73 -15.01
C ALA A 85 10.14 5.48 -13.59
N ARG A 86 9.41 4.73 -12.75
CA ARG A 86 9.88 4.33 -11.41
C ARG A 86 11.07 3.38 -11.49
N LEU A 87 11.02 2.36 -12.34
CA LEU A 87 12.13 1.44 -12.54
C LEU A 87 13.39 2.18 -13.01
N GLU A 88 13.24 3.10 -13.95
CA GLU A 88 14.38 3.93 -14.42
C GLU A 88 14.90 4.84 -13.31
N LEU A 89 14.02 5.49 -12.54
CA LEU A 89 14.42 6.38 -11.46
C LEU A 89 15.19 5.66 -10.34
N GLU A 90 14.71 4.48 -9.95
CA GLU A 90 15.23 3.76 -8.78
C GLU A 90 16.36 2.79 -9.15
N LEU A 91 16.32 2.16 -10.32
CA LEU A 91 17.25 1.13 -10.73
C LEU A 91 18.11 1.54 -11.93
N GLY A 92 17.70 2.56 -12.67
CA GLY A 92 18.44 3.08 -13.82
C GLY A 92 19.85 3.52 -13.44
N GLY A 93 20.81 3.13 -14.27
CA GLY A 93 22.21 3.43 -14.03
C GLY A 93 22.90 2.63 -12.91
N LEU A 94 22.18 1.77 -12.15
CA LEU A 94 22.79 0.89 -11.16
C LEU A 94 23.51 -0.30 -11.79
N SER A 95 23.09 -0.76 -12.96
CA SER A 95 23.77 -1.77 -13.74
C SER A 95 24.72 -1.13 -14.74
N GLY A 96 25.88 -1.74 -14.98
CA GLY A 96 26.81 -1.29 -16.01
C GLY A 96 28.28 -1.30 -15.59
N PRO A 97 29.16 -0.77 -16.47
CA PRO A 97 30.59 -0.67 -16.20
C PRO A 97 30.89 0.19 -14.96
N ARG A 98 31.87 -0.21 -14.18
CA ARG A 98 32.42 0.51 -13.03
C ARG A 98 33.94 0.54 -13.11
N PRO A 99 34.64 1.44 -12.41
CA PRO A 99 36.11 1.52 -12.47
C PRO A 99 36.82 0.21 -12.15
N PHE A 100 36.19 -0.64 -11.30
CA PHE A 100 36.78 -1.92 -10.87
C PHE A 100 35.89 -3.12 -11.20
N GLY A 101 35.14 -3.08 -12.33
CA GLY A 101 34.30 -4.20 -12.76
C GLY A 101 32.97 -3.78 -13.36
N ARG A 102 31.93 -4.57 -13.08
CA ARG A 102 30.57 -4.32 -13.55
C ARG A 102 29.59 -4.48 -12.38
N SER A 103 28.66 -3.56 -12.24
CA SER A 103 27.50 -3.73 -11.35
C SER A 103 26.32 -4.32 -12.13
N GLU A 104 25.52 -5.10 -11.44
CA GLU A 104 24.30 -5.69 -11.97
C GLU A 104 23.22 -5.65 -10.88
N VAL A 105 22.01 -5.18 -11.25
CA VAL A 105 20.84 -5.28 -10.39
C VAL A 105 20.29 -6.70 -10.50
N ARG A 106 20.06 -7.33 -9.36
CA ARG A 106 19.49 -8.67 -9.28
C ARG A 106 18.35 -8.71 -8.26
N PRO A 107 17.33 -9.58 -8.44
CA PRO A 107 16.32 -9.81 -7.44
C PRO A 107 16.95 -10.29 -6.12
N LEU A 108 16.29 -10.02 -5.01
CA LEU A 108 16.68 -10.56 -3.70
C LEU A 108 16.44 -12.06 -3.63
N GLY A 109 15.35 -12.53 -4.25
CA GLY A 109 14.87 -13.90 -4.21
C GLY A 109 13.42 -13.98 -3.77
N VAL A 110 13.17 -14.20 -2.48
CA VAL A 110 11.84 -14.28 -1.88
C VAL A 110 11.56 -13.04 -1.04
N LEU A 111 10.46 -12.36 -1.31
CA LEU A 111 9.95 -11.26 -0.50
C LEU A 111 8.72 -11.73 0.29
N PHE A 112 8.79 -11.60 1.61
CA PHE A 112 7.65 -11.81 2.50
C PHE A 112 7.05 -10.47 2.90
N HIS A 113 5.80 -10.20 2.47
CA HIS A 113 5.09 -8.97 2.74
C HIS A 113 4.11 -9.16 3.89
N VAL A 114 4.29 -8.40 4.98
CA VAL A 114 3.25 -8.19 5.99
C VAL A 114 2.45 -6.97 5.55
N ALA A 115 1.38 -7.20 4.82
CA ALA A 115 0.68 -6.17 4.07
C ALA A 115 -0.20 -5.26 4.95
N PRO A 116 -0.35 -3.97 4.58
CA PRO A 116 -1.19 -3.01 5.28
C PRO A 116 -2.67 -3.24 4.98
N GLY A 117 -3.56 -2.81 5.88
CA GLY A 117 -5.00 -2.95 5.73
C GLY A 117 -5.79 -1.63 5.70
N ASN A 118 -5.10 -0.51 5.49
CA ASN A 118 -5.69 0.82 5.55
C ASN A 118 -6.16 1.39 4.20
N MET A 119 -5.93 0.66 3.10
CA MET A 119 -6.40 1.02 1.75
C MET A 119 -6.70 -0.24 0.94
N ALA A 120 -7.81 -0.22 0.18
CA ALA A 120 -8.19 -1.31 -0.70
C ALA A 120 -7.15 -1.51 -1.83
N GLY A 121 -6.81 -2.77 -2.13
CA GLY A 121 -5.85 -3.13 -3.19
C GLY A 121 -4.37 -2.91 -2.83
N LEU A 122 -4.04 -2.20 -1.75
CA LEU A 122 -2.66 -1.95 -1.35
C LEU A 122 -1.87 -3.25 -1.09
N PRO A 123 -2.43 -4.31 -0.49
CA PRO A 123 -1.73 -5.59 -0.37
C PRO A 123 -1.32 -6.20 -1.72
N ALA A 124 -2.18 -6.09 -2.73
CA ALA A 124 -1.83 -6.55 -4.07
C ALA A 124 -0.73 -5.69 -4.70
N PHE A 125 -0.80 -4.37 -4.49
CA PHE A 125 0.20 -3.43 -5.01
C PHE A 125 1.60 -3.67 -4.43
N THR A 126 1.74 -4.04 -3.15
CA THR A 126 3.05 -4.36 -2.58
C THR A 126 3.76 -5.51 -3.31
N ALA A 127 3.00 -6.50 -3.81
CA ALA A 127 3.56 -7.60 -4.60
C ALA A 127 3.96 -7.17 -6.02
N VAL A 128 3.32 -6.16 -6.60
CA VAL A 128 3.66 -5.65 -7.94
C VAL A 128 5.10 -5.18 -8.01
N GLU A 129 5.56 -4.41 -7.03
CA GLU A 129 6.95 -3.94 -6.98
C GLU A 129 7.94 -5.11 -6.87
N GLY A 130 7.59 -6.13 -6.08
CA GLY A 130 8.37 -7.35 -5.99
C GLY A 130 8.42 -8.14 -7.31
N LEU A 131 7.30 -8.24 -8.03
CA LEU A 131 7.24 -8.88 -9.35
C LEU A 131 8.07 -8.13 -10.39
N LEU A 132 7.95 -6.81 -10.46
CA LEU A 132 8.73 -5.96 -11.38
C LEU A 132 10.24 -6.10 -11.20
N THR A 133 10.66 -6.44 -9.99
CA THR A 133 12.07 -6.67 -9.65
C THR A 133 12.46 -8.15 -9.64
N GLY A 134 11.59 -9.04 -10.17
CA GLY A 134 11.89 -10.45 -10.38
C GLY A 134 11.91 -11.30 -9.12
N ASN A 135 11.17 -10.93 -8.07
CA ASN A 135 11.10 -11.67 -6.82
C ASN A 135 9.85 -12.55 -6.71
N ILE A 136 9.94 -13.65 -5.98
CA ILE A 136 8.78 -14.40 -5.49
C ILE A 136 8.15 -13.61 -4.35
N ASN A 137 6.82 -13.45 -4.36
CA ASN A 137 6.10 -12.64 -3.39
C ASN A 137 5.17 -13.50 -2.54
N LEU A 138 5.43 -13.54 -1.24
CA LEU A 138 4.61 -14.20 -0.22
C LEU A 138 3.88 -13.11 0.56
N VAL A 139 2.57 -12.97 0.39
CA VAL A 139 1.82 -11.86 0.99
C VAL A 139 0.93 -12.35 2.13
N LYS A 140 1.24 -11.94 3.36
CA LYS A 140 0.33 -12.11 4.50
C LYS A 140 -0.70 -11.00 4.44
N LEU A 141 -1.98 -11.38 4.27
CA LEU A 141 -3.09 -10.45 4.13
C LEU A 141 -3.48 -9.79 5.47
N PRO A 142 -3.92 -8.53 5.45
CA PRO A 142 -4.52 -7.89 6.62
C PRO A 142 -5.92 -8.46 6.87
N ARG A 143 -6.40 -8.39 8.11
CA ARG A 143 -7.73 -8.89 8.51
C ARG A 143 -8.88 -8.30 7.69
N GLY A 144 -8.72 -7.12 7.12
CA GLY A 144 -9.75 -6.39 6.37
C GLY A 144 -9.76 -6.64 4.86
N ASP A 145 -8.89 -7.51 4.32
CA ASP A 145 -8.76 -7.72 2.87
C ASP A 145 -10.03 -8.31 2.21
N ARG A 146 -10.81 -9.09 2.94
CA ARG A 146 -12.07 -9.73 2.47
C ARG A 146 -11.93 -10.57 1.20
N GLY A 147 -10.71 -10.86 0.74
CA GLY A 147 -10.44 -11.65 -0.45
C GLY A 147 -10.17 -10.84 -1.72
N LEU A 148 -10.15 -9.50 -1.65
CA LEU A 148 -9.84 -8.65 -2.80
C LEU A 148 -8.47 -8.96 -3.40
N THR A 149 -7.44 -9.09 -2.56
CA THR A 149 -6.07 -9.42 -3.03
C THR A 149 -6.02 -10.79 -3.69
N LEU A 150 -6.72 -11.80 -3.12
CA LEU A 150 -6.81 -13.13 -3.72
C LEU A 150 -7.43 -13.08 -5.13
N ALA A 151 -8.53 -12.31 -5.28
CA ALA A 151 -9.22 -12.15 -6.55
C ALA A 151 -8.36 -11.40 -7.58
N VAL A 152 -7.61 -10.36 -7.15
CA VAL A 152 -6.68 -9.64 -8.02
C VAL A 152 -5.54 -10.56 -8.47
N PHE A 153 -4.96 -11.36 -7.57
CA PHE A 153 -3.89 -12.32 -7.93
C PHE A 153 -4.39 -13.40 -8.88
N GLN A 154 -5.60 -13.90 -8.66
CA GLN A 154 -6.24 -14.82 -9.60
C GLN A 154 -6.38 -14.18 -10.98
N LYS A 155 -6.88 -12.95 -11.04
CA LYS A 155 -7.02 -12.22 -12.31
C LYS A 155 -5.68 -11.99 -13.01
N LEU A 156 -4.63 -11.59 -12.27
CA LEU A 156 -3.28 -11.43 -12.83
C LEU A 156 -2.76 -12.73 -13.45
N THR A 157 -2.97 -13.87 -12.76
CA THR A 157 -2.50 -15.17 -13.25
C THR A 157 -3.40 -15.77 -14.35
N GLU A 158 -4.64 -15.36 -14.48
CA GLU A 158 -5.50 -15.65 -15.63
C GLU A 158 -5.03 -14.90 -16.88
N LEU A 159 -4.63 -13.64 -16.73
CA LEU A 159 -4.11 -12.81 -17.81
C LEU A 159 -2.68 -13.23 -18.23
N GLU A 160 -1.83 -13.60 -17.26
CA GLU A 160 -0.46 -14.06 -17.50
C GLU A 160 -0.13 -15.26 -16.59
N PRO A 161 -0.33 -16.51 -17.06
CA PRO A 161 -0.11 -17.71 -16.25
C PRO A 161 1.32 -17.90 -15.74
N LYS A 162 2.31 -17.26 -16.37
CA LYS A 162 3.71 -17.32 -15.92
C LYS A 162 3.92 -16.66 -14.56
N LEU A 163 2.98 -15.82 -14.09
CA LEU A 163 3.04 -15.21 -12.76
C LEU A 163 2.70 -16.18 -11.62
N ALA A 164 2.04 -17.30 -11.91
CA ALA A 164 1.56 -18.22 -10.88
C ALA A 164 2.63 -18.72 -9.89
N PRO A 165 3.88 -19.02 -10.30
CA PRO A 165 4.94 -19.42 -9.36
C PRO A 165 5.56 -18.25 -8.57
N TRP A 166 5.20 -17.01 -8.89
CA TRP A 166 5.80 -15.81 -8.30
C TRP A 166 4.88 -15.08 -7.31
N LEU A 167 3.60 -15.53 -7.20
CA LEU A 167 2.57 -14.90 -6.37
C LEU A 167 1.93 -15.90 -5.42
N TYR A 168 1.96 -15.56 -4.13
CA TYR A 168 1.31 -16.30 -3.05
C TYR A 168 0.68 -15.32 -2.06
N ALA A 169 -0.51 -15.62 -1.59
CA ALA A 169 -1.17 -14.83 -0.54
C ALA A 169 -1.79 -15.72 0.53
N PHE A 170 -1.72 -15.27 1.78
CA PHE A 170 -2.09 -16.02 2.96
C PHE A 170 -2.98 -15.17 3.87
N ASP A 171 -4.26 -15.57 3.98
CA ASP A 171 -5.18 -14.97 4.95
C ASP A 171 -5.07 -15.75 6.28
N ILE A 172 -3.93 -15.56 6.95
CA ILE A 172 -3.62 -16.18 8.24
C ILE A 172 -3.64 -15.15 9.36
N PRO A 173 -4.15 -15.53 10.56
CA PRO A 173 -4.18 -14.63 11.70
C PRO A 173 -2.76 -14.21 12.13
N SER A 174 -2.61 -12.97 12.62
CA SER A 174 -1.32 -12.51 13.15
C SER A 174 -0.84 -13.29 14.39
N GLY A 175 -1.73 -14.03 15.05
CA GLY A 175 -1.40 -14.94 16.17
C GLY A 175 -0.89 -16.29 15.73
N ASP A 176 -1.01 -16.66 14.46
CA ASP A 176 -0.42 -17.91 13.93
C ASP A 176 1.09 -17.72 13.69
N THR A 177 1.83 -17.64 14.77
CA THR A 177 3.27 -17.41 14.75
C THR A 177 4.06 -18.57 14.14
N VAL A 178 3.49 -19.78 14.09
CA VAL A 178 4.14 -20.94 13.48
C VAL A 178 4.18 -20.78 11.97
N SER A 179 3.05 -20.57 11.34
CA SER A 179 2.97 -20.36 9.89
C SER A 179 3.73 -19.10 9.45
N LEU A 180 3.63 -18.02 10.23
CA LEU A 180 4.37 -16.77 9.94
C LEU A 180 5.88 -16.96 9.99
N LYS A 181 6.41 -17.74 10.96
CA LYS A 181 7.84 -18.06 11.03
C LYS A 181 8.28 -18.93 9.84
N ARG A 182 7.45 -19.87 9.39
CA ARG A 182 7.75 -20.66 8.19
C ARG A 182 7.86 -19.78 6.95
N LEU A 183 6.92 -18.85 6.75
CA LEU A 183 7.00 -17.88 5.66
C LEU A 183 8.24 -16.98 5.78
N ALA A 184 8.52 -16.46 6.98
CA ALA A 184 9.70 -15.65 7.23
C ALA A 184 11.01 -16.40 6.97
N SER A 185 11.08 -17.71 7.27
CA SER A 185 12.28 -18.52 7.05
C SER A 185 12.62 -18.73 5.58
N LEU A 186 11.66 -18.56 4.67
CA LEU A 186 11.88 -18.62 3.22
C LEU A 186 12.36 -17.28 2.64
N ALA A 187 12.23 -16.18 3.40
CA ALA A 187 12.39 -14.84 2.88
C ALA A 187 13.84 -14.38 2.89
N ASP A 188 14.28 -13.83 1.75
CA ASP A 188 15.52 -13.07 1.60
C ASP A 188 15.30 -11.60 1.99
N GLY A 189 14.06 -11.12 1.91
CA GLY A 189 13.62 -9.81 2.36
C GLY A 189 12.22 -9.84 2.96
N ILE A 190 11.98 -9.08 4.02
CA ILE A 190 10.65 -8.92 4.62
C ILE A 190 10.25 -7.45 4.53
N VAL A 191 9.11 -7.22 3.89
CA VAL A 191 8.47 -5.89 3.75
C VAL A 191 7.36 -5.80 4.78
N THR A 192 7.51 -4.94 5.77
CA THR A 192 6.54 -4.80 6.87
C THR A 192 5.89 -3.44 6.84
N TRP A 193 4.56 -3.44 6.76
CA TRP A 193 3.72 -2.26 6.93
C TRP A 193 2.97 -2.36 8.25
N GLY A 194 3.14 -1.37 9.12
CA GLY A 194 2.40 -1.37 10.38
C GLY A 194 3.06 -0.54 11.47
N GLY A 195 2.43 -0.53 12.65
CA GLY A 195 2.97 0.13 13.82
C GLY A 195 4.13 -0.63 14.47
N ASP A 196 4.73 -0.01 15.48
CA ASP A 196 5.94 -0.50 16.17
C ASP A 196 5.82 -1.95 16.65
N GLY A 197 4.64 -2.36 17.11
CA GLY A 197 4.40 -3.75 17.54
C GLY A 197 4.51 -4.76 16.40
N ALA A 198 4.03 -4.43 15.20
CA ALA A 198 4.16 -5.29 14.03
C ALA A 198 5.61 -5.37 13.55
N ILE A 199 6.30 -4.23 13.53
CA ILE A 199 7.72 -4.16 13.16
C ILE A 199 8.57 -4.97 14.16
N ALA A 200 8.36 -4.81 15.46
CA ALA A 200 9.07 -5.58 16.48
C ALA A 200 8.81 -7.10 16.34
N ALA A 201 7.58 -7.50 16.07
CA ALA A 201 7.24 -8.91 15.85
C ALA A 201 7.97 -9.50 14.63
N VAL A 202 8.04 -8.73 13.52
CA VAL A 202 8.76 -9.15 12.30
C VAL A 202 10.25 -9.24 12.53
N ARG A 203 10.86 -8.26 13.20
CA ARG A 203 12.29 -8.30 13.57
C ARG A 203 12.65 -9.56 14.35
N ASN A 204 11.75 -9.99 15.26
CA ASN A 204 11.96 -11.18 16.09
C ASN A 204 11.78 -12.51 15.32
N MET A 205 11.16 -12.52 14.16
CA MET A 205 10.97 -13.72 13.35
C MET A 205 11.87 -13.78 12.12
N ALA A 206 12.49 -12.69 11.74
CA ALA A 206 13.37 -12.61 10.57
C ALA A 206 14.61 -13.50 10.74
N PRO A 207 14.96 -14.33 9.75
CA PRO A 207 16.17 -15.13 9.81
C PRO A 207 17.44 -14.26 9.68
N PRO A 208 18.59 -14.75 10.16
CA PRO A 208 19.85 -14.06 9.95
C PRO A 208 20.13 -13.79 8.46
N GLY A 209 20.53 -12.58 8.14
CA GLY A 209 20.83 -12.14 6.77
C GLY A 209 19.64 -11.67 5.95
N CYS A 210 18.40 -11.90 6.41
CA CYS A 210 17.21 -11.37 5.77
C CYS A 210 17.18 -9.84 5.84
N LYS A 211 16.86 -9.19 4.74
CA LYS A 211 16.74 -7.73 4.66
C LYS A 211 15.37 -7.28 5.17
N LEU A 212 15.34 -6.29 6.06
CA LEU A 212 14.09 -5.73 6.58
C LEU A 212 13.82 -4.38 5.92
N MET A 213 12.64 -4.26 5.30
CA MET A 213 12.09 -3.03 4.72
C MET A 213 10.87 -2.62 5.55
N GLU A 214 11.04 -1.64 6.41
CA GLU A 214 10.07 -1.29 7.44
C GLU A 214 9.37 0.02 7.12
N TRP A 215 8.06 -0.05 6.96
CA TRP A 215 7.15 1.08 6.74
C TRP A 215 6.32 1.31 8.00
N GLY A 216 6.94 1.95 8.98
CA GLY A 216 6.32 2.30 10.27
C GLY A 216 5.42 3.53 10.16
N HIS A 217 4.95 3.99 11.32
CA HIS A 217 4.21 5.24 11.41
C HIS A 217 4.99 6.42 10.82
N ARG A 218 4.31 7.23 10.02
CA ARG A 218 4.81 8.49 9.48
C ARG A 218 3.75 9.56 9.71
N LEU A 219 4.20 10.75 10.10
CA LEU A 219 3.39 11.95 10.13
C LEU A 219 3.74 12.78 8.90
N SER A 220 2.75 13.04 8.07
CA SER A 220 2.89 13.95 6.94
C SER A 220 2.27 15.30 7.28
N PHE A 221 2.89 16.35 6.79
CA PHE A 221 2.44 17.71 7.01
C PHE A 221 2.58 18.55 5.74
N ALA A 222 1.85 19.64 5.68
CA ALA A 222 2.06 20.70 4.71
C ALA A 222 2.86 21.84 5.35
N TYR A 223 3.83 22.38 4.63
CA TYR A 223 4.52 23.62 5.01
C TYR A 223 4.21 24.68 3.96
N LEU A 224 3.64 25.79 4.40
CA LEU A 224 3.18 26.86 3.52
C LEU A 224 3.93 28.16 3.82
N SER A 225 4.67 28.64 2.83
CA SER A 225 5.28 29.98 2.82
C SER A 225 4.56 30.83 1.77
N GLY A 226 4.03 32.00 2.17
CA GLY A 226 3.31 32.89 1.26
C GLY A 226 1.99 32.30 0.73
N TRP A 227 1.14 31.83 1.62
CA TRP A 227 -0.10 31.11 1.32
C TRP A 227 -1.26 31.95 0.75
N GLU A 228 -1.20 33.28 0.83
CA GLU A 228 -2.30 34.20 0.55
C GLU A 228 -2.81 34.10 -0.89
N GLY A 229 -1.90 33.84 -1.85
CA GLY A 229 -2.22 33.70 -3.28
C GLY A 229 -2.40 32.27 -3.77
N LEU A 230 -2.23 31.26 -2.90
CA LEU A 230 -2.26 29.85 -3.32
C LEU A 230 -3.69 29.34 -3.55
N ASP A 231 -3.85 28.48 -4.56
CA ASP A 231 -5.00 27.59 -4.66
C ASP A 231 -4.82 26.41 -3.67
N LEU A 232 -5.67 26.38 -2.65
CA LEU A 232 -5.62 25.39 -1.58
C LEU A 232 -6.54 24.19 -1.84
N SER A 233 -7.21 24.14 -3.01
CA SER A 233 -8.15 23.06 -3.34
C SER A 233 -7.48 21.70 -3.36
N GLY A 234 -6.28 21.58 -3.93
CA GLY A 234 -5.52 20.33 -3.96
C GLY A 234 -5.13 19.82 -2.55
N LEU A 235 -4.78 20.74 -1.63
CA LEU A 235 -4.50 20.39 -0.25
C LEU A 235 -5.77 19.91 0.48
N ALA A 236 -6.89 20.60 0.29
CA ALA A 236 -8.18 20.21 0.85
C ALA A 236 -8.63 18.84 0.34
N ASP A 237 -8.54 18.61 -0.97
CA ASP A 237 -8.85 17.32 -1.58
C ASP A 237 -7.95 16.20 -1.06
N HIS A 238 -6.67 16.44 -0.85
CA HIS A 238 -5.76 15.46 -0.27
C HIS A 238 -6.15 15.12 1.17
N ILE A 239 -6.40 16.10 2.02
CA ILE A 239 -6.81 15.90 3.41
C ILE A 239 -8.09 15.06 3.47
N VAL A 240 -9.11 15.47 2.74
CA VAL A 240 -10.42 14.82 2.74
C VAL A 240 -10.33 13.41 2.14
N SER A 241 -9.58 13.25 1.03
CA SER A 241 -9.49 11.97 0.34
C SER A 241 -8.74 10.91 1.12
N THR A 242 -7.75 11.28 1.90
CA THR A 242 -6.96 10.35 2.72
C THR A 242 -7.59 10.09 4.09
N GLY A 243 -8.45 10.99 4.56
CA GLY A 243 -9.20 10.85 5.82
C GLY A 243 -8.33 10.63 7.06
N GLY A 244 -7.07 11.07 7.05
CA GLY A 244 -6.12 10.84 8.13
C GLY A 244 -5.60 9.39 8.29
N LEU A 245 -5.95 8.48 7.37
CA LEU A 245 -5.70 7.04 7.51
C LEU A 245 -4.40 6.57 6.86
N LEU A 246 -3.82 7.36 5.96
CA LEU A 246 -2.60 7.01 5.24
C LEU A 246 -1.38 7.67 5.89
N CYS A 247 -0.23 7.06 5.73
CA CYS A 247 1.03 7.68 6.15
C CYS A 247 1.34 8.99 5.40
N SER A 248 0.74 9.19 4.22
CA SER A 248 0.80 10.43 3.43
C SER A 248 -0.28 11.43 3.78
N SER A 249 -1.23 11.12 4.68
CA SER A 249 -2.28 12.04 5.08
C SER A 249 -1.68 13.27 5.76
N CYS A 250 -2.05 14.46 5.30
CA CYS A 250 -1.63 15.70 5.94
C CYS A 250 -2.33 15.83 7.30
N GLN A 251 -1.56 15.70 8.39
CA GLN A 251 -2.06 15.76 9.77
C GLN A 251 -1.94 17.17 10.36
N VAL A 252 -0.99 17.95 9.86
CA VAL A 252 -0.67 19.29 10.37
C VAL A 252 -0.30 20.20 9.19
N ILE A 253 -0.71 21.45 9.27
CA ILE A 253 -0.29 22.48 8.35
C ILE A 253 0.55 23.49 9.12
N PHE A 254 1.81 23.62 8.76
CA PHE A 254 2.70 24.64 9.28
C PHE A 254 2.65 25.87 8.36
N LEU A 255 2.44 27.03 8.95
CA LEU A 255 2.52 28.31 8.26
C LEU A 255 3.83 29.00 8.60
N ASP A 256 4.54 29.47 7.58
CA ASP A 256 5.74 30.26 7.73
C ASP A 256 5.35 31.71 8.11
N THR A 257 5.11 31.93 9.39
CA THR A 257 4.70 33.22 9.94
C THR A 257 5.05 33.34 11.42
N ASP A 258 5.40 34.56 11.84
CA ASP A 258 5.62 34.90 13.25
C ASP A 258 4.36 35.38 13.96
N TYR A 259 3.22 35.46 13.25
CA TYR A 259 1.99 36.06 13.77
C TYR A 259 0.84 35.07 13.84
N LEU A 260 0.25 34.92 15.04
CA LEU A 260 -0.93 34.08 15.24
C LEU A 260 -2.13 34.56 14.39
N SER A 261 -2.27 35.88 14.21
CA SER A 261 -3.31 36.45 13.37
C SER A 261 -3.26 35.99 11.90
N ALA A 262 -2.07 35.65 11.38
CA ALA A 262 -1.95 35.07 10.04
C ALA A 262 -2.47 33.63 10.00
N ALA A 263 -2.26 32.85 11.06
CA ALA A 263 -2.84 31.51 11.19
C ALA A 263 -4.38 31.55 11.24
N GLU A 264 -4.95 32.49 12.01
CA GLU A 264 -6.40 32.69 12.03
C GLU A 264 -6.97 33.08 10.66
N GLN A 265 -6.29 33.96 9.94
CA GLN A 265 -6.68 34.35 8.57
C GLN A 265 -6.61 33.15 7.61
N PHE A 266 -5.57 32.33 7.72
CA PHE A 266 -5.45 31.09 6.94
C PHE A 266 -6.63 30.16 7.22
N CYS A 267 -6.93 29.88 8.49
CA CYS A 267 -8.06 29.02 8.87
C CYS A 267 -9.38 29.53 8.30
N LYS A 268 -9.65 30.84 8.40
CA LYS A 268 -10.86 31.47 7.81
C LYS A 268 -10.93 31.32 6.29
N LYS A 269 -9.80 31.35 5.60
CA LYS A 269 -9.73 31.16 4.15
C LYS A 269 -9.82 29.70 3.76
N PHE A 270 -9.17 28.79 4.50
CA PHE A 270 -9.04 27.38 4.15
C PHE A 270 -10.28 26.56 4.51
N LEU A 271 -10.95 26.88 5.63
CA LEU A 271 -12.12 26.14 6.09
C LEU A 271 -13.23 25.99 5.03
N PRO A 272 -13.67 27.04 4.33
CA PRO A 272 -14.69 26.88 3.28
C PRO A 272 -14.23 26.00 2.10
N VAL A 273 -12.93 25.97 1.79
CA VAL A 273 -12.36 25.12 0.75
C VAL A 273 -12.39 23.65 1.19
N LEU A 274 -12.04 23.41 2.45
CA LEU A 274 -12.07 22.08 3.06
C LEU A 274 -13.50 21.54 3.16
N GLU A 275 -14.45 22.37 3.62
CA GLU A 275 -15.87 22.03 3.67
C GLU A 275 -16.43 21.64 2.31
N LYS A 276 -16.10 22.42 1.27
CA LYS A 276 -16.49 22.13 -0.11
C LYS A 276 -15.94 20.78 -0.58
N ALA A 277 -14.67 20.49 -0.30
CA ALA A 277 -14.06 19.19 -0.63
C ALA A 277 -14.74 18.04 0.15
N ALA A 278 -15.06 18.25 1.43
CA ALA A 278 -15.70 17.27 2.29
C ALA A 278 -17.17 16.96 1.92
N ALA A 279 -17.90 17.96 1.41
CA ALA A 279 -19.33 17.84 1.10
C ALA A 279 -19.64 16.77 0.03
N SER A 280 -18.68 16.48 -0.87
CA SER A 280 -18.83 15.53 -1.96
C SER A 280 -18.39 14.10 -1.60
N ARG A 281 -17.94 13.85 -0.38
CA ARG A 281 -17.30 12.58 0.01
C ARG A 281 -18.10 11.78 1.01
N TYR A 282 -18.12 10.44 0.80
CA TYR A 282 -18.67 9.51 1.77
C TYR A 282 -17.76 9.44 3.00
N LYS A 283 -18.35 9.65 4.18
CA LYS A 283 -17.66 9.50 5.46
C LYS A 283 -17.99 8.15 6.08
N THR A 284 -17.00 7.35 6.43
CA THR A 284 -17.24 6.14 7.18
C THR A 284 -17.58 6.48 8.64
N PRO A 285 -18.40 5.66 9.35
CA PRO A 285 -18.68 5.88 10.77
C PRO A 285 -17.41 5.97 11.63
N GLY A 286 -16.35 5.22 11.25
CA GLY A 286 -15.05 5.26 11.93
C GLY A 286 -14.35 6.61 11.78
N GLN A 287 -14.33 7.18 10.59
CA GLN A 287 -13.75 8.51 10.31
C GLN A 287 -14.49 9.61 11.10
N THR A 288 -15.82 9.55 11.12
CA THR A 288 -16.65 10.49 11.88
C THR A 288 -16.36 10.40 13.38
N ALA A 289 -16.26 9.17 13.92
CA ALA A 289 -15.96 8.96 15.34
C ALA A 289 -14.54 9.45 15.70
N GLN A 290 -13.57 9.23 14.85
CA GLN A 290 -12.19 9.67 15.05
C GLN A 290 -12.06 11.18 14.99
N ALA A 291 -12.73 11.84 14.05
CA ALA A 291 -12.78 13.30 13.97
C ALA A 291 -13.41 13.91 15.24
N ALA A 292 -14.51 13.32 15.74
CA ALA A 292 -15.15 13.75 16.97
C ALA A 292 -14.24 13.58 18.20
N LEU A 293 -13.44 12.51 18.25
CA LEU A 293 -12.48 12.27 19.33
C LEU A 293 -11.37 13.34 19.30
N TYR A 294 -10.76 13.59 18.16
CA TYR A 294 -9.74 14.63 18.01
C TYR A 294 -10.26 16.02 18.35
N ALA A 295 -11.48 16.35 17.90
CA ALA A 295 -12.10 17.64 18.26
C ALA A 295 -12.32 17.77 19.77
N ARG A 296 -12.66 16.68 20.46
CA ARG A 296 -12.83 16.65 21.92
C ARG A 296 -11.49 16.77 22.66
N GLU A 297 -10.46 16.05 22.22
CA GLU A 297 -9.11 16.12 22.78
C GLU A 297 -8.55 17.54 22.64
N ALA A 298 -8.62 18.13 21.45
CA ALA A 298 -8.17 19.49 21.20
C ALA A 298 -8.92 20.53 22.05
N ALA A 299 -10.24 20.35 22.25
CA ALA A 299 -11.02 21.24 23.11
C ALA A 299 -10.65 21.11 24.60
N LEU A 300 -10.27 19.91 25.06
CA LEU A 300 -9.81 19.67 26.42
C LEU A 300 -8.43 20.32 26.70
N GLU A 301 -7.58 20.34 25.69
CA GLU A 301 -6.25 20.97 25.74
C GLU A 301 -6.29 22.49 25.56
N GLN A 302 -7.46 23.08 25.35
CA GLN A 302 -7.68 24.53 25.11
C GLN A 302 -6.93 25.07 23.89
N ILE A 303 -6.59 24.20 22.93
CA ILE A 303 -5.77 24.54 21.76
C ILE A 303 -6.63 25.04 20.58
N VAL A 304 -7.98 24.95 20.67
CA VAL A 304 -8.87 25.21 19.52
C VAL A 304 -9.98 26.20 19.82
N ASP A 305 -10.06 27.25 18.99
CA ASP A 305 -11.31 27.94 18.68
C ASP A 305 -12.15 26.97 17.81
N ARG A 306 -13.31 26.55 18.30
CA ARG A 306 -14.24 25.76 17.49
C ARG A 306 -14.95 26.68 16.51
N PRO A 307 -14.92 26.40 15.21
CA PRO A 307 -15.94 26.94 14.33
C PRO A 307 -17.29 26.37 14.76
N ASP A 308 -18.31 27.21 14.85
CA ASP A 308 -19.68 26.87 15.30
C ASP A 308 -20.45 25.93 14.35
N SER A 309 -19.85 25.44 13.29
CA SER A 309 -20.43 24.47 12.36
C SER A 309 -20.06 23.04 12.75
N GLY A 310 -20.98 22.34 13.35
CA GLY A 310 -20.80 21.01 13.92
C GLY A 310 -20.68 19.83 12.94
N ASP A 311 -20.18 20.01 11.74
CA ASP A 311 -20.05 18.96 10.73
C ASP A 311 -18.68 18.97 10.03
N LEU A 312 -17.66 18.52 10.73
CA LEU A 312 -16.41 18.06 10.09
C LEU A 312 -16.33 16.55 10.11
#